data_fe08e8a02d9e10715c90cd537e9a2997
#
_entry.id   fe08e8a02d9e10715c90cd537e9a2997
#
_cell.length_a   1.000
_cell.length_b   1.000
_cell.length_c   1.000
_cell.angle_alpha   90.00
_cell.angle_beta   90.00
_cell.angle_gamma   90.00
#
_symmetry.space_group_name_H-M   'P 1'
#
loop_
_entity.id
_entity.type
_entity.pdbx_description
1 polymer ?
#
loop_
_entity_poly.entity_id
_entity_poly.type
_entity_poly.pdbx_seq_one_letter_code
_entity_poly.pdbx_strand_id
1 'polypeptide(L)'
;DTMKWIGKMHGVPEISKMATDLADILRSSISTKEFVSLYEELELLMRYISIQRIRFPGRFTYTVTGCEPYLDCKIPKLILQPLVENAILHGLNDRENGNISVTVGETERGELYISVSDDGCGLPEDMLRAFQSQGPGSDGHLGLYNVNVILKKYYGADYGLRFANGAECGAVVTAVLPMQRREPTC
;
A
#
# COMPACT_ATOMS: atom_id res chain seq x y z
N ASP A 1 16.32 -18.67 6.63
CA ASP A 1 16.02 -20.11 6.84
C ASP A 1 16.09 -20.52 8.32
N THR A 2 17.05 -20.02 9.12
CA THR A 2 17.21 -20.40 10.55
C THR A 2 15.99 -20.00 11.40
N MET A 3 15.48 -18.76 11.26
CA MET A 3 14.29 -18.31 12.02
C MET A 3 13.04 -19.16 11.73
N LYS A 4 12.84 -19.54 10.46
CA LYS A 4 11.74 -20.43 10.06
C LYS A 4 11.86 -21.81 10.73
N TRP A 5 13.08 -22.33 10.83
CA TRP A 5 13.35 -23.62 11.49
C TRP A 5 13.13 -23.53 13.01
N ILE A 6 13.61 -22.47 13.65
CA ILE A 6 13.42 -22.24 15.10
C ILE A 6 11.92 -22.14 15.43
N GLY A 7 11.14 -21.38 14.64
CA GLY A 7 9.69 -21.30 14.82
C GLY A 7 9.00 -22.66 14.76
N LYS A 8 9.40 -23.52 13.81
CA LYS A 8 8.88 -24.89 13.71
C LYS A 8 9.29 -25.76 14.91
N MET A 9 10.55 -25.71 15.33
CA MET A 9 11.06 -26.53 16.46
C MET A 9 10.40 -26.18 17.79
N HIS A 10 10.09 -24.91 18.02
CA HIS A 10 9.49 -24.44 19.26
C HIS A 10 7.96 -24.36 19.21
N GLY A 11 7.33 -24.85 18.14
CA GLY A 11 5.88 -24.87 18.00
C GLY A 11 5.22 -23.49 17.89
N VAL A 12 5.96 -22.47 17.39
CA VAL A 12 5.47 -21.10 17.17
C VAL A 12 5.36 -20.86 15.65
N PRO A 13 4.28 -21.29 15.01
CA PRO A 13 4.11 -21.19 13.55
C PRO A 13 4.14 -19.74 13.03
N GLU A 14 3.75 -18.76 13.86
CA GLU A 14 3.77 -17.34 13.55
C GLU A 14 5.19 -16.85 13.22
N ILE A 15 6.21 -17.28 13.97
CA ILE A 15 7.62 -16.93 13.69
C ILE A 15 8.04 -17.47 12.32
N SER A 16 7.67 -18.71 12.02
CA SER A 16 7.99 -19.33 10.73
C SER A 16 7.32 -18.59 9.56
N LYS A 17 6.07 -18.16 9.75
CA LYS A 17 5.31 -17.38 8.77
C LYS A 17 5.93 -16.00 8.56
N MET A 18 6.18 -15.25 9.65
CA MET A 18 6.84 -13.94 9.59
C MET A 18 8.18 -14.00 8.85
N ALA A 19 9.02 -15.00 9.16
CA ALA A 19 10.32 -15.15 8.51
C ALA A 19 10.19 -15.42 7.00
N THR A 20 9.14 -16.14 6.58
CA THR A 20 8.86 -16.39 5.17
C THR A 20 8.36 -15.12 4.49
N ASP A 21 7.36 -14.46 5.06
CA ASP A 21 6.78 -13.23 4.51
C ASP A 21 7.84 -12.12 4.39
N LEU A 22 8.70 -11.95 5.41
CA LEU A 22 9.80 -10.99 5.37
C LEU A 22 10.83 -11.31 4.28
N ALA A 23 11.19 -12.59 4.11
CA ALA A 23 12.12 -13.01 3.06
C ALA A 23 11.57 -12.71 1.66
N ASP A 24 10.27 -12.90 1.45
CA ASP A 24 9.62 -12.62 0.17
C ASP A 24 9.53 -11.11 -0.11
N ILE A 25 9.24 -10.29 0.90
CA ILE A 25 9.26 -8.82 0.80
C ILE A 25 10.67 -8.33 0.43
N LEU A 26 11.72 -8.81 1.13
CA LEU A 26 13.10 -8.45 0.84
C LEU A 26 13.51 -8.87 -0.58
N ARG A 27 13.13 -10.09 -1.01
CA ARG A 27 13.43 -10.57 -2.36
C ARG A 27 12.78 -9.70 -3.43
N SER A 28 11.54 -9.28 -3.22
CA SER A 28 10.87 -8.34 -4.12
C SER A 28 11.56 -6.99 -4.14
N SER A 29 12.01 -6.47 -2.99
CA SER A 29 12.67 -5.17 -2.89
C SER A 29 13.98 -5.11 -3.69
N ILE A 30 14.78 -6.19 -3.68
CA ILE A 30 16.06 -6.27 -4.42
C ILE A 30 15.90 -6.68 -5.90
N SER A 31 14.69 -7.02 -6.34
CA SER A 31 14.40 -7.34 -7.73
C SER A 31 14.69 -6.13 -8.63
N THR A 32 15.28 -6.37 -9.79
CA THR A 32 15.56 -5.35 -10.81
C THR A 32 14.34 -4.90 -11.60
N LYS A 33 13.19 -5.57 -11.43
CA LYS A 33 11.95 -5.18 -12.08
C LYS A 33 11.48 -3.82 -11.54
N GLU A 34 11.23 -2.87 -12.41
CA GLU A 34 10.65 -1.57 -12.06
C GLU A 34 9.12 -1.62 -12.01
N PHE A 35 8.52 -2.47 -12.85
CA PHE A 35 7.08 -2.67 -12.96
C PHE A 35 6.71 -4.12 -12.66
N VAL A 36 5.58 -4.27 -11.98
CA VAL A 36 4.97 -5.56 -11.63
C VAL A 36 3.49 -5.55 -12.00
N SER A 37 2.82 -6.70 -11.99
CA SER A 37 1.36 -6.71 -12.09
C SER A 37 0.72 -6.23 -10.77
N LEU A 38 -0.50 -5.70 -10.85
CA LEU A 38 -1.27 -5.38 -9.64
C LEU A 38 -1.43 -6.62 -8.75
N TYR A 39 -1.58 -7.81 -9.35
CA TYR A 39 -1.61 -9.07 -8.62
C TYR A 39 -0.35 -9.29 -7.78
N GLU A 40 0.86 -9.14 -8.39
CA GLU A 40 2.14 -9.30 -7.68
C GLU A 40 2.27 -8.30 -6.51
N GLU A 41 1.81 -7.08 -6.71
CA GLU A 41 1.87 -6.03 -5.68
C GLU A 41 0.87 -6.29 -4.54
N LEU A 42 -0.35 -6.76 -4.85
CA LEU A 42 -1.33 -7.17 -3.84
C LEU A 42 -0.85 -8.38 -3.03
N GLU A 43 -0.24 -9.37 -3.66
CA GLU A 43 0.37 -10.51 -2.98
C GLU A 43 1.45 -10.05 -1.97
N LEU A 44 2.28 -9.08 -2.37
CA LEU A 44 3.32 -8.53 -1.50
C LEU A 44 2.70 -7.74 -0.33
N LEU A 45 1.66 -6.95 -0.62
CA LEU A 45 0.89 -6.22 0.39
C LEU A 45 0.27 -7.16 1.42
N MET A 46 -0.30 -8.30 0.99
CA MET A 46 -0.88 -9.30 1.90
C MET A 46 0.15 -9.90 2.85
N ARG A 47 1.39 -10.12 2.39
CA ARG A 47 2.50 -10.56 3.25
C ARG A 47 2.86 -9.49 4.29
N TYR A 48 2.93 -8.24 3.88
CA TYR A 48 3.16 -7.12 4.78
C TYR A 48 2.06 -7.02 5.86
N ILE A 49 0.79 -7.05 5.46
CA ILE A 49 -0.36 -7.04 6.38
C ILE A 49 -0.32 -8.23 7.36
N SER A 50 0.08 -9.41 6.88
CA SER A 50 0.25 -10.60 7.72
C SER A 50 1.24 -10.35 8.87
N ILE A 51 2.38 -9.72 8.58
CA ILE A 51 3.38 -9.35 9.59
C ILE A 51 2.81 -8.32 10.56
N GLN A 52 2.12 -7.28 10.06
CA GLN A 52 1.54 -6.23 10.90
C GLN A 52 0.44 -6.77 11.83
N ARG A 53 -0.34 -7.75 11.40
CA ARG A 53 -1.35 -8.41 12.24
C ARG A 53 -0.75 -9.21 13.39
N ILE A 54 0.44 -9.79 13.21
CA ILE A 54 1.18 -10.45 14.30
C ILE A 54 1.73 -9.41 15.27
N ARG A 55 2.23 -8.28 14.76
CA ARG A 55 2.77 -7.18 15.56
C ARG A 55 1.68 -6.44 16.35
N PHE A 56 0.50 -6.30 15.78
CA PHE A 56 -0.65 -5.56 16.31
C PHE A 56 -1.91 -6.43 16.32
N PRO A 57 -1.99 -7.46 17.19
CA PRO A 57 -3.10 -8.41 17.21
C PRO A 57 -4.42 -7.69 17.52
N GLY A 58 -5.43 -7.94 16.66
CA GLY A 58 -6.78 -7.38 16.84
C GLY A 58 -6.93 -5.88 16.59
N ARG A 59 -5.84 -5.15 16.27
CA ARG A 59 -5.86 -3.70 16.15
C ARG A 59 -6.61 -3.21 14.91
N PHE A 60 -6.60 -3.95 13.82
CA PHE A 60 -7.27 -3.55 12.60
C PHE A 60 -7.78 -4.75 11.78
N THR A 61 -8.80 -4.46 11.00
CA THR A 61 -9.30 -5.29 9.90
C THR A 61 -8.92 -4.65 8.56
N TYR A 62 -8.92 -5.43 7.49
CA TYR A 62 -8.69 -4.89 6.15
C TYR A 62 -9.57 -5.60 5.12
N THR A 63 -9.90 -4.87 4.05
CA THR A 63 -10.64 -5.37 2.90
C THR A 63 -9.96 -4.92 1.60
N VAL A 64 -10.04 -5.74 0.56
CA VAL A 64 -9.59 -5.40 -0.80
C VAL A 64 -10.77 -5.63 -1.73
N THR A 65 -11.14 -4.65 -2.53
CA THR A 65 -12.33 -4.70 -3.40
C THR A 65 -12.02 -4.13 -4.79
N GLY A 66 -12.74 -4.63 -5.80
CA GLY A 66 -12.69 -4.11 -7.18
C GLY A 66 -11.43 -4.46 -7.96
N CYS A 67 -10.52 -5.28 -7.43
CA CYS A 67 -9.22 -5.54 -8.07
C CYS A 67 -9.28 -6.54 -9.23
N GLU A 68 -10.29 -7.41 -9.29
CA GLU A 68 -10.34 -8.55 -10.22
C GLU A 68 -10.16 -8.16 -11.70
N PRO A 69 -10.79 -7.10 -12.22
CA PRO A 69 -10.63 -6.72 -13.63
C PRO A 69 -9.25 -6.12 -13.96
N TYR A 70 -8.43 -5.79 -12.94
CA TYR A 70 -7.20 -5.00 -13.06
C TYR A 70 -5.94 -5.75 -12.63
N LEU A 71 -6.06 -7.03 -12.25
CA LEU A 71 -4.94 -7.83 -11.70
C LEU A 71 -3.72 -7.89 -12.64
N ASP A 72 -3.94 -7.85 -13.95
CA ASP A 72 -2.86 -7.87 -14.95
C ASP A 72 -2.30 -6.48 -15.30
N CYS A 73 -2.88 -5.40 -14.74
CA CYS A 73 -2.38 -4.05 -14.96
C CYS A 73 -0.95 -3.91 -14.44
N LYS A 74 -0.09 -3.26 -15.23
CA LYS A 74 1.29 -2.96 -14.85
C LYS A 74 1.36 -1.68 -14.05
N ILE A 75 1.96 -1.78 -12.89
CA ILE A 75 2.17 -0.65 -11.96
C ILE A 75 3.62 -0.64 -11.48
N PRO A 76 4.17 0.51 -11.07
CA PRO A 76 5.48 0.55 -10.43
C PRO A 76 5.46 -0.29 -9.14
N LYS A 77 6.54 -1.02 -8.89
CA LYS A 77 6.62 -1.86 -7.68
C LYS A 77 6.68 -1.03 -6.40
N LEU A 78 6.22 -1.61 -5.29
CA LEU A 78 6.29 -1.07 -3.93
C LEU A 78 5.56 0.27 -3.76
N ILE A 79 4.46 0.47 -4.49
CA ILE A 79 3.62 1.66 -4.32
C ILE A 79 2.47 1.46 -3.33
N LEU A 80 1.97 0.22 -3.16
CA LEU A 80 0.82 -0.04 -2.27
C LEU A 80 1.22 -0.14 -0.81
N GLN A 81 2.37 -0.74 -0.52
CA GLN A 81 2.83 -0.91 0.86
C GLN A 81 2.91 0.42 1.63
N PRO A 82 3.52 1.52 1.10
CA PRO A 82 3.58 2.79 1.82
C PRO A 82 2.20 3.42 2.08
N LEU A 83 1.21 3.20 1.21
CA LEU A 83 -0.15 3.69 1.42
C LEU A 83 -0.81 3.00 2.62
N VAL A 84 -0.72 1.67 2.67
CA VAL A 84 -1.27 0.88 3.79
C VAL A 84 -0.45 1.07 5.06
N GLU A 85 0.87 1.23 4.96
CA GLU A 85 1.73 1.55 6.10
C GLU A 85 1.31 2.86 6.75
N ASN A 86 1.02 3.89 5.96
CA ASN A 86 0.50 5.16 6.47
C ASN A 86 -0.82 4.98 7.23
N ALA A 87 -1.77 4.21 6.70
CA ALA A 87 -3.03 3.92 7.37
C ALA A 87 -2.81 3.19 8.72
N ILE A 88 -1.95 2.16 8.76
CA ILE A 88 -1.68 1.39 9.99
C ILE A 88 -0.97 2.23 11.05
N LEU A 89 0.10 2.96 10.67
CA LEU A 89 0.99 3.61 11.62
C LEU A 89 0.52 5.00 12.04
N HIS A 90 -0.14 5.72 11.14
CA HIS A 90 -0.58 7.10 11.37
C HIS A 90 -2.10 7.20 11.49
N GLY A 91 -2.86 6.57 10.59
CA GLY A 91 -4.32 6.61 10.63
C GLY A 91 -4.87 5.96 11.90
N LEU A 92 -4.40 4.76 12.23
CA LEU A 92 -4.92 3.96 13.34
C LEU A 92 -4.06 4.01 14.61
N ASN A 93 -3.17 5.00 14.77
CA ASN A 93 -2.20 5.03 15.88
C ASN A 93 -2.87 4.88 17.26
N ASP A 94 -3.95 5.58 17.51
CA ASP A 94 -4.66 5.62 18.79
C ASP A 94 -6.02 4.89 18.77
N ARG A 95 -6.25 4.01 17.76
CA ARG A 95 -7.53 3.34 17.58
C ARG A 95 -7.41 1.83 17.76
N GLU A 96 -8.35 1.26 18.50
CA GLU A 96 -8.60 -0.18 18.55
C GLU A 96 -9.69 -0.56 17.54
N ASN A 97 -9.58 -1.74 16.91
CA ASN A 97 -10.52 -2.24 15.91
C ASN A 97 -10.72 -1.30 14.71
N GLY A 98 -9.63 -0.67 14.24
CA GLY A 98 -9.68 0.14 13.02
C GLY A 98 -9.97 -0.69 11.77
N ASN A 99 -10.40 -0.02 10.71
CA ASN A 99 -10.64 -0.64 9.42
C ASN A 99 -9.83 0.04 8.31
N ILE A 100 -9.18 -0.77 7.47
CA ILE A 100 -8.46 -0.32 6.28
C ILE A 100 -9.13 -0.92 5.06
N SER A 101 -9.48 -0.10 4.08
CA SER A 101 -10.06 -0.54 2.83
C SER A 101 -9.15 -0.17 1.65
N VAL A 102 -8.82 -1.15 0.83
CA VAL A 102 -8.13 -0.97 -0.45
C VAL A 102 -9.15 -1.16 -1.56
N THR A 103 -9.39 -0.14 -2.35
CA THR A 103 -10.33 -0.17 -3.47
C THR A 103 -9.60 0.09 -4.77
N VAL A 104 -9.81 -0.77 -5.75
CA VAL A 104 -9.24 -0.62 -7.10
C VAL A 104 -10.37 -0.37 -8.08
N GLY A 105 -10.16 0.51 -9.04
CA GLY A 105 -11.15 0.81 -10.06
C GLY A 105 -10.57 1.68 -11.18
N GLU A 106 -11.48 2.12 -12.02
CA GLU A 106 -11.21 2.95 -13.19
C GLU A 106 -11.90 4.31 -13.05
N THR A 107 -11.18 5.37 -13.39
CA THR A 107 -11.75 6.72 -13.44
C THR A 107 -12.60 6.89 -14.72
N GLU A 108 -13.42 7.93 -14.78
CA GLU A 108 -14.19 8.29 -16.00
C GLU A 108 -13.29 8.53 -17.23
N ARG A 109 -12.00 8.76 -17.02
CA ARG A 109 -10.99 8.96 -18.08
C ARG A 109 -10.28 7.69 -18.51
N GLY A 110 -10.66 6.53 -17.98
CA GLY A 110 -10.00 5.26 -18.28
C GLY A 110 -8.67 5.05 -17.55
N GLU A 111 -8.43 5.77 -16.44
CA GLU A 111 -7.21 5.65 -15.65
C GLU A 111 -7.44 4.67 -14.51
N LEU A 112 -6.41 3.91 -14.15
CA LEU A 112 -6.44 3.05 -12.97
C LEU A 112 -6.33 3.93 -11.71
N TYR A 113 -7.21 3.72 -10.74
CA TYR A 113 -7.00 4.24 -9.40
C TYR A 113 -6.90 3.11 -8.37
N ILE A 114 -6.06 3.33 -7.37
CA ILE A 114 -5.94 2.46 -6.20
C ILE A 114 -6.05 3.36 -4.98
N SER A 115 -7.13 3.20 -4.23
CA SER A 115 -7.45 4.01 -3.06
C SER A 115 -7.27 3.20 -1.78
N VAL A 116 -6.55 3.74 -0.82
CA VAL A 116 -6.45 3.19 0.54
C VAL A 116 -7.15 4.17 1.47
N SER A 117 -8.17 3.70 2.17
CA SER A 117 -8.88 4.47 3.19
C SER A 117 -8.76 3.78 4.55
N ASP A 118 -8.66 4.59 5.59
CA ASP A 118 -8.77 4.17 6.98
C ASP A 118 -9.89 4.93 7.68
N ASP A 119 -10.33 4.44 8.81
CA ASP A 119 -11.32 5.08 9.67
C ASP A 119 -10.68 5.75 10.90
N GLY A 120 -9.41 6.15 10.79
CA GLY A 120 -8.60 6.72 11.86
C GLY A 120 -8.78 8.21 12.11
N CYS A 121 -7.69 8.88 12.48
CA CYS A 121 -7.71 10.31 12.86
C CYS A 121 -7.75 11.27 11.65
N GLY A 122 -7.58 10.77 10.42
CA GLY A 122 -7.48 11.60 9.22
C GLY A 122 -6.09 12.22 9.02
N LEU A 123 -5.97 13.04 7.99
CA LEU A 123 -4.73 13.74 7.62
C LEU A 123 -4.75 15.16 8.17
N PRO A 124 -3.67 15.62 8.82
CA PRO A 124 -3.52 17.01 9.23
C PRO A 124 -3.59 17.98 8.05
N GLU A 125 -4.15 19.17 8.27
CA GLU A 125 -4.30 20.17 7.20
C GLU A 125 -2.97 20.65 6.61
N ASP A 126 -1.94 20.76 7.41
CA ASP A 126 -0.59 21.13 6.99
C ASP A 126 0.00 20.08 6.06
N MET A 127 -0.26 18.80 6.31
CA MET A 127 0.12 17.71 5.43
C MET A 127 -0.63 17.77 4.09
N LEU A 128 -1.94 17.98 4.11
CA LEU A 128 -2.73 18.15 2.88
C LEU A 128 -2.21 19.30 2.02
N ARG A 129 -1.86 20.43 2.65
CA ARG A 129 -1.26 21.60 1.97
C ARG A 129 0.14 21.30 1.44
N ALA A 130 0.99 20.59 2.20
CA ALA A 130 2.35 20.23 1.79
C ALA A 130 2.35 19.36 0.54
N PHE A 131 1.48 18.38 0.45
CA PHE A 131 1.34 17.55 -0.74
C PHE A 131 0.81 18.32 -1.95
N GLN A 132 -0.09 19.27 -1.75
CA GLN A 132 -0.58 20.16 -2.82
C GLN A 132 0.52 21.10 -3.34
N SER A 133 1.42 21.59 -2.46
CA SER A 133 2.53 22.50 -2.83
C SER A 133 3.76 21.77 -3.37
N GLN A 134 3.73 20.46 -3.56
CA GLN A 134 4.84 19.61 -4.05
C GLN A 134 6.12 19.63 -3.19
N GLY A 135 6.03 20.07 -1.93
CA GLY A 135 7.13 20.00 -0.98
C GLY A 135 7.29 18.61 -0.34
N PRO A 136 8.50 18.25 0.16
CA PRO A 136 8.64 17.12 1.04
C PRO A 136 7.78 17.38 2.28
N GLY A 137 6.85 16.47 2.58
CA GLY A 137 6.08 16.53 3.81
C GLY A 137 6.98 16.45 5.04
N SER A 138 6.46 16.88 6.19
CA SER A 138 7.12 16.76 7.48
C SER A 138 7.56 15.30 7.75
N ASP A 139 8.60 15.15 8.59
CA ASP A 139 9.16 13.86 9.02
C ASP A 139 8.05 12.86 9.42
N GLY A 140 8.03 11.72 8.75
CA GLY A 140 7.07 10.62 8.99
C GLY A 140 6.31 10.12 7.76
N HIS A 141 6.19 10.92 6.70
CA HIS A 141 5.44 10.52 5.48
C HIS A 141 6.32 10.35 4.24
N LEU A 142 7.62 10.08 4.44
CA LEU A 142 8.59 9.90 3.37
C LEU A 142 8.17 8.82 2.35
N GLY A 143 7.51 7.76 2.82
CA GLY A 143 6.99 6.70 1.97
C GLY A 143 5.99 7.20 0.94
N LEU A 144 4.99 7.98 1.37
CA LEU A 144 3.98 8.56 0.47
C LEU A 144 4.60 9.56 -0.51
N TYR A 145 5.52 10.40 -0.02
CA TYR A 145 6.25 11.34 -0.87
C TYR A 145 7.00 10.60 -1.98
N ASN A 146 7.73 9.55 -1.64
CA ASN A 146 8.47 8.73 -2.61
C ASN A 146 7.53 8.10 -3.66
N VAL A 147 6.39 7.54 -3.24
CA VAL A 147 5.38 7.03 -4.18
C VAL A 147 4.89 8.11 -5.13
N ASN A 148 4.58 9.30 -4.62
CA ASN A 148 4.14 10.43 -5.44
C ASN A 148 5.21 10.84 -6.47
N VAL A 149 6.47 10.91 -6.06
CA VAL A 149 7.62 11.19 -6.95
C VAL A 149 7.77 10.11 -8.03
N ILE A 150 7.66 8.84 -7.65
CA ILE A 150 7.74 7.70 -8.58
C ILE A 150 6.65 7.79 -9.63
N LEU A 151 5.39 7.97 -9.22
CA LEU A 151 4.25 8.08 -10.14
C LEU A 151 4.41 9.25 -11.11
N LYS A 152 4.79 10.44 -10.62
CA LYS A 152 5.04 11.61 -11.45
C LYS A 152 6.22 11.42 -12.41
N LYS A 153 7.28 10.76 -11.96
CA LYS A 153 8.46 10.45 -12.79
C LYS A 153 8.12 9.55 -13.98
N TYR A 154 7.29 8.52 -13.75
CA TYR A 154 6.95 7.56 -14.81
C TYR A 154 5.82 8.04 -15.73
N TYR A 155 4.85 8.79 -15.20
CA TYR A 155 3.61 9.07 -15.91
C TYR A 155 3.34 10.56 -16.16
N GLY A 156 4.15 11.46 -15.58
CA GLY A 156 3.98 12.90 -15.73
C GLY A 156 3.25 13.56 -14.57
N ALA A 157 3.17 14.89 -14.61
CA ALA A 157 2.70 15.72 -13.51
C ALA A 157 1.21 15.55 -13.17
N ASP A 158 0.41 15.07 -14.12
CA ASP A 158 -1.04 14.88 -13.94
C ASP A 158 -1.38 13.64 -13.08
N TYR A 159 -0.40 12.73 -12.93
CA TYR A 159 -0.50 11.52 -12.13
C TYR A 159 0.15 11.68 -10.77
N GLY A 160 -0.12 10.75 -9.87
CA GLY A 160 0.44 10.75 -8.52
C GLY A 160 -0.57 10.43 -7.45
N LEU A 161 -0.26 10.82 -6.22
CA LEU A 161 -1.14 10.63 -5.08
C LEU A 161 -2.11 11.81 -4.92
N ARG A 162 -3.35 11.45 -4.60
CA ARG A 162 -4.41 12.39 -4.18
C ARG A 162 -4.74 12.08 -2.73
N PHE A 163 -4.96 13.13 -1.93
CA PHE A 163 -5.19 13.04 -0.50
C PHE A 163 -6.51 13.70 -0.15
N ALA A 164 -7.32 13.03 0.67
CA ALA A 164 -8.55 13.56 1.22
C ALA A 164 -8.78 13.00 2.62
N ASN A 165 -9.58 13.68 3.41
CA ASN A 165 -10.16 13.09 4.62
C ASN A 165 -11.47 12.41 4.27
N GLY A 166 -11.78 11.32 4.97
CA GLY A 166 -13.05 10.63 4.85
C GLY A 166 -14.22 11.53 5.26
N ALA A 167 -15.41 11.22 4.78
CA ALA A 167 -16.60 12.04 5.05
C ALA A 167 -16.98 12.08 6.55
N GLU A 168 -16.76 10.99 7.27
CA GLU A 168 -17.07 10.89 8.70
C GLU A 168 -15.78 10.93 9.55
N CYS A 169 -14.77 10.17 9.15
CA CYS A 169 -13.46 10.10 9.83
C CYS A 169 -12.42 9.46 8.89
N GLY A 170 -11.15 9.49 9.33
CA GLY A 170 -10.04 8.81 8.67
C GLY A 170 -9.52 9.52 7.43
N ALA A 171 -8.54 8.90 6.80
CA ALA A 171 -7.88 9.40 5.61
C ALA A 171 -8.19 8.55 4.37
N VAL A 172 -8.09 9.18 3.21
CA VAL A 172 -8.17 8.53 1.90
C VAL A 172 -6.96 8.96 1.08
N VAL A 173 -6.11 7.99 0.72
CA VAL A 173 -4.95 8.21 -0.15
C VAL A 173 -5.16 7.41 -1.43
N THR A 174 -5.22 8.09 -2.56
CA THR A 174 -5.50 7.48 -3.87
C THR A 174 -4.32 7.67 -4.82
N ALA A 175 -3.76 6.58 -5.31
CA ALA A 175 -2.82 6.58 -6.42
C ALA A 175 -3.61 6.56 -7.74
N VAL A 176 -3.31 7.51 -8.64
CA VAL A 176 -3.90 7.55 -9.99
C VAL A 176 -2.79 7.40 -11.00
N LEU A 177 -2.96 6.51 -11.97
CA LEU A 177 -1.97 6.17 -12.99
C LEU A 177 -2.65 5.70 -14.28
N PRO A 178 -1.96 5.76 -15.44
CA PRO A 178 -2.50 5.24 -16.69
C PRO A 178 -2.76 3.74 -16.59
N MET A 179 -3.87 3.27 -17.14
CA MET A 179 -4.16 1.85 -17.21
C MET A 179 -3.28 1.18 -18.28
N GLN A 180 -2.29 0.41 -17.84
CA GLN A 180 -1.41 -0.37 -18.72
C GLN A 180 -1.69 -1.85 -18.51
N ARG A 181 -2.45 -2.46 -19.41
CA ARG A 181 -2.68 -3.90 -19.40
C ARG A 181 -1.53 -4.64 -20.09
N ARG A 182 -1.28 -5.86 -19.66
CA ARG A 182 -0.37 -6.77 -20.39
C ARG A 182 -0.98 -7.04 -21.77
N GLU A 183 -0.24 -6.82 -22.84
CA GLU A 183 -0.66 -7.34 -24.14
C GLU A 183 -0.80 -8.86 -24.04
N PRO A 184 -1.90 -9.44 -24.55
CA PRO A 184 -2.00 -10.88 -24.60
C PRO A 184 -0.83 -11.40 -25.44
N THR A 185 0.06 -12.16 -24.81
CA THR A 185 1.09 -12.94 -25.53
C THR A 185 0.37 -13.95 -26.39
N CYS A 186 0.37 -13.74 -27.73
CA CYS A 186 -0.04 -14.74 -28.71
C CYS A 186 0.84 -15.97 -28.61
#